data_4f0c6302333007b5976e2cc1ef7b511e
#
_entry.id   4f0c6302333007b5976e2cc1ef7b511e
#
_cell.length_a   1.000
_cell.length_b   1.000
_cell.length_c   1.000
_cell.angle_alpha   90.00
_cell.angle_beta   90.00
_cell.angle_gamma   90.00
#
_symmetry.space_group_name_H-M   'P 1'
#
loop_
_entity.id
_entity.type
_entity.pdbx_description
1 polymer ?
#
loop_
_entity_poly.entity_id
_entity_poly.type
_entity_poly.pdbx_seq_one_letter_code
_entity_poly.pdbx_strand_id
1 'polypeptide(L)'
;MFDTLSDRLSATFKNLRGKGRLSEADIDATAREIRVALLEADVALPVVRGFIKNLKERALGADVSKALNPAQQVLKIVNEELVQILGGETRRLRFAKQPPTVIMLAGLQGAGKTTLAGKLGKWLKEQGHSPLLVAADLQRPNAVNQLSVVAERAGVAVFAPEPGNGVGDPVKVAKDSIEHAKSKVHDIVVVDTAGRLGIDQEMMQQAADIRDAVSPDEILFVVDAMIGQDAVNTAEAFRDGVGFDGVVLSKLDGDARGGAALSIRQITGKPIMFASNGEKLDDFDAFHPDRMASRILDMGDLLTLIEQAERTFSQEEAEKMASKLASKKGQDFTLDDFLAQMEQVRKMGSISKLLGMLPGMGQIKDQINNLDERDVDRTAAIIKSMTPGERQDPTIINGSRRARIARGSGVEVSAVKNLVERFFEARKMMSRMAQGGGMPGMPGMPGMGGGPGRTKKQPKKTKGKQRSGNPMKRKQQEQEAAARRAAAAQGGAPGGALGLPGQQGGQDFELPDEFKKFMG
;
A
#
# COMPACT_ATOMS: atom_id res chain seq x y z
N MET A 1 8.71 2.87 4.93
CA MET A 1 8.00 3.65 5.98
C MET A 1 7.73 2.77 7.17
N PHE A 2 8.09 3.19 8.37
CA PHE A 2 7.92 2.45 9.64
C PHE A 2 8.64 1.08 9.72
N ASP A 3 9.55 0.77 8.81
CA ASP A 3 10.13 -0.58 8.72
C ASP A 3 10.83 -0.99 10.02
N THR A 4 11.62 -0.10 10.62
CA THR A 4 12.31 -0.37 11.89
C THR A 4 11.33 -0.62 13.04
N LEU A 5 10.25 0.18 13.13
CA LEU A 5 9.23 0.02 14.17
C LEU A 5 8.42 -1.27 13.95
N SER A 6 8.04 -1.53 12.69
CA SER A 6 7.30 -2.73 12.29
C SER A 6 8.06 -4.01 12.61
N ASP A 7 9.34 -4.09 12.25
CA ASP A 7 10.19 -5.25 12.53
C ASP A 7 10.32 -5.52 14.04
N ARG A 8 10.51 -4.46 14.84
CA ARG A 8 10.59 -4.56 16.31
C ARG A 8 9.30 -5.05 16.93
N LEU A 9 8.17 -4.44 16.54
CA LEU A 9 6.85 -4.85 17.05
C LEU A 9 6.52 -6.28 16.63
N SER A 10 6.80 -6.65 15.38
CA SER A 10 6.58 -8.02 14.88
C SER A 10 7.42 -9.04 15.65
N ALA A 11 8.67 -8.74 16.00
CA ALA A 11 9.51 -9.59 16.83
C ALA A 11 8.92 -9.77 18.23
N THR A 12 8.47 -8.68 18.86
CA THR A 12 7.81 -8.70 20.18
C THR A 12 6.56 -9.58 20.17
N PHE A 13 5.71 -9.47 19.13
CA PHE A 13 4.50 -10.28 19.03
C PHE A 13 4.76 -11.75 18.68
N LYS A 14 5.84 -12.07 17.95
CA LYS A 14 6.25 -13.47 17.72
C LYS A 14 6.57 -14.18 19.05
N ASN A 15 7.23 -13.50 19.97
CA ASN A 15 7.56 -14.02 21.30
C ASN A 15 6.31 -14.31 22.16
N LEU A 16 5.21 -13.60 21.93
CA LEU A 16 3.95 -13.80 22.63
C LEU A 16 3.11 -14.97 22.10
N ARG A 17 3.21 -15.28 20.79
CA ARG A 17 2.35 -16.29 20.13
C ARG A 17 2.46 -17.70 20.71
N GLY A 18 3.57 -18.02 21.40
CA GLY A 18 3.78 -19.33 22.03
C GLY A 18 3.21 -19.48 23.44
N LYS A 19 2.69 -18.39 24.04
CA LYS A 19 2.24 -18.39 25.44
C LYS A 19 0.72 -18.60 25.53
N GLY A 20 0.30 -19.67 26.13
CA GLY A 20 -1.12 -20.03 26.26
C GLY A 20 -1.92 -19.16 27.26
N ARG A 21 -1.25 -18.55 28.23
CA ARG A 21 -1.76 -17.51 29.14
C ARG A 21 -0.70 -16.45 29.33
N LEU A 22 -1.09 -15.18 29.36
CA LEU A 22 -0.20 -14.07 29.71
C LEU A 22 -0.35 -13.76 31.19
N SER A 23 0.77 -13.73 31.89
CA SER A 23 0.86 -13.19 33.26
C SER A 23 1.05 -11.68 33.21
N GLU A 24 0.82 -11.00 34.34
CA GLU A 24 1.12 -9.58 34.49
C GLU A 24 2.60 -9.28 34.15
N ALA A 25 3.51 -10.17 34.54
CA ALA A 25 4.92 -10.07 34.21
C ALA A 25 5.19 -10.15 32.70
N ASP A 26 4.42 -10.94 31.95
CA ASP A 26 4.53 -11.02 30.49
C ASP A 26 4.03 -9.74 29.82
N ILE A 27 2.93 -9.16 30.33
CA ILE A 27 2.41 -7.88 29.87
C ILE A 27 3.42 -6.77 30.13
N ASP A 28 4.03 -6.75 31.32
CA ASP A 28 5.07 -5.79 31.68
C ASP A 28 6.34 -5.92 30.83
N ALA A 29 6.75 -7.14 30.51
CA ALA A 29 7.88 -7.38 29.62
C ALA A 29 7.58 -6.88 28.20
N THR A 30 6.41 -7.23 27.68
CA THR A 30 5.95 -6.78 26.35
C THR A 30 5.82 -5.26 26.26
N ALA A 31 5.24 -4.63 27.28
CA ALA A 31 5.14 -3.17 27.36
C ALA A 31 6.51 -2.47 27.37
N ARG A 32 7.52 -3.10 28.01
CA ARG A 32 8.90 -2.59 27.97
C ARG A 32 9.52 -2.70 26.58
N GLU A 33 9.35 -3.82 25.89
CA GLU A 33 9.84 -3.99 24.52
C GLU A 33 9.18 -2.99 23.56
N ILE A 34 7.84 -2.83 23.63
CA ILE A 34 7.09 -1.85 22.82
C ILE A 34 7.57 -0.42 23.14
N ARG A 35 7.80 -0.09 24.41
CA ARG A 35 8.35 1.21 24.80
C ARG A 35 9.70 1.48 24.15
N VAL A 36 10.60 0.51 24.15
CA VAL A 36 11.90 0.63 23.51
C VAL A 36 11.75 0.83 22.01
N ALA A 37 10.89 0.04 21.36
CA ALA A 37 10.61 0.17 19.93
C ALA A 37 10.10 1.56 19.55
N LEU A 38 9.15 2.11 20.31
CA LEU A 38 8.61 3.47 20.06
C LEU A 38 9.66 4.56 20.30
N LEU A 39 10.52 4.44 21.31
CA LEU A 39 11.60 5.40 21.56
C LEU A 39 12.67 5.35 20.48
N GLU A 40 13.06 4.17 20.00
CA GLU A 40 13.99 4.00 18.89
C GLU A 40 13.41 4.47 17.55
N ALA A 41 12.08 4.42 17.42
CA ALA A 41 11.37 5.04 16.30
C ALA A 41 11.26 6.57 16.44
N ASP A 42 11.86 7.17 17.44
CA ASP A 42 11.87 8.62 17.69
C ASP A 42 10.47 9.18 18.01
N VAL A 43 9.63 8.41 18.68
CA VAL A 43 8.33 8.88 19.18
C VAL A 43 8.53 9.72 20.43
N ALA A 44 7.82 10.85 20.54
CA ALA A 44 7.92 11.77 21.65
C ALA A 44 7.60 11.10 23.01
N LEU A 45 8.42 11.34 24.01
CA LEU A 45 8.34 10.69 25.32
C LEU A 45 6.96 10.79 26.00
N PRO A 46 6.23 11.93 25.96
CA PRO A 46 4.88 12.02 26.50
C PRO A 46 3.91 11.05 25.83
N VAL A 47 4.00 10.91 24.48
CA VAL A 47 3.18 10.00 23.70
C VAL A 47 3.47 8.55 24.06
N VAL A 48 4.75 8.18 24.14
CA VAL A 48 5.17 6.83 24.56
C VAL A 48 4.66 6.49 25.97
N ARG A 49 4.74 7.43 26.91
CA ARG A 49 4.23 7.22 28.29
C ARG A 49 2.72 6.98 28.31
N GLY A 50 1.96 7.78 27.58
CA GLY A 50 0.50 7.63 27.44
C GLY A 50 0.13 6.28 26.83
N PHE A 51 0.78 5.93 25.73
CA PHE A 51 0.59 4.66 25.04
C PHE A 51 0.81 3.45 25.95
N ILE A 52 1.94 3.41 26.63
CA ILE A 52 2.31 2.29 27.54
C ILE A 52 1.36 2.22 28.73
N LYS A 53 0.93 3.35 29.27
CA LYS A 53 -0.05 3.39 30.36
C LYS A 53 -1.38 2.76 29.90
N ASN A 54 -1.94 3.24 28.79
CA ASN A 54 -3.20 2.74 28.24
C ASN A 54 -3.12 1.26 27.88
N LEU A 55 -2.00 0.83 27.25
CA LEU A 55 -1.77 -0.57 26.92
C LEU A 55 -1.84 -1.46 28.19
N LYS A 56 -1.16 -1.08 29.27
CA LYS A 56 -1.15 -1.86 30.52
C LYS A 56 -2.54 -1.89 31.16
N GLU A 57 -3.20 -0.73 31.31
CA GLU A 57 -4.54 -0.63 31.89
C GLU A 57 -5.55 -1.50 31.13
N ARG A 58 -5.51 -1.46 29.80
CA ARG A 58 -6.41 -2.25 28.95
C ARG A 58 -6.06 -3.73 28.94
N ALA A 59 -4.78 -4.10 28.94
CA ALA A 59 -4.35 -5.48 28.93
C ALA A 59 -4.63 -6.20 30.27
N LEU A 60 -4.56 -5.47 31.39
CA LEU A 60 -4.87 -6.01 32.73
C LEU A 60 -6.36 -5.97 33.06
N GLY A 61 -7.08 -4.94 32.58
CA GLY A 61 -8.51 -4.73 32.85
C GLY A 61 -9.44 -5.37 31.80
N ALA A 62 -8.91 -5.93 30.73
CA ALA A 62 -9.73 -6.48 29.67
C ALA A 62 -10.46 -7.72 30.18
N ASP A 63 -11.78 -7.69 30.13
CA ASP A 63 -12.61 -8.89 30.04
C ASP A 63 -12.09 -9.69 28.85
N VAL A 64 -11.31 -10.72 29.15
CA VAL A 64 -10.61 -11.55 28.16
C VAL A 64 -11.68 -12.12 27.24
N SER A 65 -11.80 -11.60 26.03
CA SER A 65 -12.69 -12.17 25.04
C SER A 65 -12.34 -13.65 24.90
N LYS A 66 -13.25 -14.53 25.29
CA LYS A 66 -13.07 -16.00 25.22
C LYS A 66 -12.78 -16.50 23.80
N ALA A 67 -12.97 -15.63 22.80
CA ALA A 67 -12.77 -15.92 21.38
C ALA A 67 -11.33 -15.64 20.87
N LEU A 68 -10.53 -14.85 21.58
CA LEU A 68 -9.17 -14.49 21.17
C LEU A 68 -8.14 -15.11 22.11
N ASN A 69 -7.01 -15.55 21.57
CA ASN A 69 -5.89 -15.92 22.43
C ASN A 69 -5.23 -14.64 23.02
N PRO A 70 -4.53 -14.75 24.16
CA PRO A 70 -3.98 -13.58 24.86
C PRO A 70 -3.04 -12.71 23.99
N ALA A 71 -2.24 -13.32 23.10
CA ALA A 71 -1.36 -12.59 22.20
C ALA A 71 -2.16 -11.77 21.15
N GLN A 72 -3.25 -12.33 20.62
CA GLN A 72 -4.15 -11.60 19.70
C GLN A 72 -4.85 -10.44 20.39
N GLN A 73 -5.13 -10.57 21.67
CA GLN A 73 -5.75 -9.53 22.47
C GLN A 73 -4.82 -8.35 22.70
N VAL A 74 -3.55 -8.61 23.04
CA VAL A 74 -2.53 -7.54 23.16
C VAL A 74 -2.30 -6.89 21.81
N LEU A 75 -2.21 -7.65 20.72
CA LEU A 75 -2.08 -7.11 19.37
C LEU A 75 -3.25 -6.20 18.99
N LYS A 76 -4.49 -6.60 19.32
CA LYS A 76 -5.69 -5.77 19.11
C LYS A 76 -5.61 -4.46 19.88
N ILE A 77 -5.24 -4.50 21.16
CA ILE A 77 -5.10 -3.31 22.01
C ILE A 77 -4.03 -2.38 21.42
N VAL A 78 -2.88 -2.92 21.03
CA VAL A 78 -1.79 -2.13 20.41
C VAL A 78 -2.25 -1.49 19.10
N ASN A 79 -3.00 -2.21 18.26
CA ASN A 79 -3.55 -1.65 17.03
C ASN A 79 -4.51 -0.49 17.31
N GLU A 80 -5.44 -0.67 18.23
CA GLU A 80 -6.40 0.37 18.61
C GLU A 80 -5.71 1.61 19.21
N GLU A 81 -4.69 1.42 20.05
CA GLU A 81 -3.89 2.53 20.59
C GLU A 81 -3.09 3.24 19.50
N LEU A 82 -2.51 2.51 18.52
CA LEU A 82 -1.85 3.12 17.36
C LEU A 82 -2.83 3.94 16.53
N VAL A 83 -4.03 3.42 16.26
CA VAL A 83 -5.07 4.17 15.55
C VAL A 83 -5.41 5.45 16.31
N GLN A 84 -5.56 5.41 17.63
CA GLN A 84 -5.88 6.58 18.45
C GLN A 84 -4.78 7.65 18.41
N ILE A 85 -3.51 7.28 18.56
CA ILE A 85 -2.41 8.25 18.51
C ILE A 85 -2.21 8.84 17.11
N LEU A 86 -2.57 8.12 16.05
CA LEU A 86 -2.54 8.60 14.67
C LEU A 86 -3.74 9.49 14.31
N GLY A 87 -4.78 9.54 15.18
CA GLY A 87 -5.90 10.47 15.00
C GLY A 87 -7.29 9.86 15.04
N GLY A 88 -7.41 8.55 15.16
CA GLY A 88 -8.68 7.81 15.23
C GLY A 88 -9.36 7.70 13.87
N GLU A 89 -9.92 8.77 13.38
CA GLU A 89 -10.65 8.82 12.11
C GLU A 89 -9.99 9.71 11.07
N THR A 90 -10.19 9.37 9.79
CA THR A 90 -9.75 10.18 8.66
C THR A 90 -10.54 11.49 8.60
N ARG A 91 -9.87 12.64 8.70
CA ARG A 91 -10.50 13.93 8.51
C ARG A 91 -10.46 14.34 7.04
N ARG A 92 -11.62 14.74 6.51
CA ARG A 92 -11.75 15.28 5.14
C ARG A 92 -11.57 16.78 5.12
N LEU A 93 -11.21 17.33 3.93
CA LEU A 93 -11.23 18.78 3.70
C LEU A 93 -12.63 19.36 3.92
N ARG A 94 -12.67 20.56 4.46
CA ARG A 94 -13.88 21.39 4.50
C ARG A 94 -13.93 22.25 3.26
N PHE A 95 -15.05 22.23 2.60
CA PHE A 95 -15.28 23.10 1.46
C PHE A 95 -16.17 24.27 1.86
N ALA A 96 -15.87 25.46 1.32
CA ALA A 96 -16.66 26.65 1.51
C ALA A 96 -18.09 26.45 0.97
N LYS A 97 -19.07 27.07 1.61
CA LYS A 97 -20.45 27.06 1.11
C LYS A 97 -20.60 27.83 -0.20
N GLN A 98 -19.73 28.80 -0.42
CA GLN A 98 -19.67 29.61 -1.64
C GLN A 98 -18.23 29.56 -2.17
N PRO A 99 -18.02 29.09 -3.42
CA PRO A 99 -16.69 29.02 -4.00
C PRO A 99 -16.07 30.42 -4.20
N PRO A 100 -14.74 30.50 -4.19
CA PRO A 100 -13.79 29.40 -4.05
C PRO A 100 -13.53 29.02 -2.59
N THR A 101 -13.26 27.73 -2.34
CA THR A 101 -12.63 27.26 -1.10
C THR A 101 -11.16 27.66 -1.12
N VAL A 102 -10.68 28.29 -0.07
CA VAL A 102 -9.29 28.74 0.05
C VAL A 102 -8.52 27.80 0.97
N ILE A 103 -7.49 27.16 0.43
CA ILE A 103 -6.58 26.28 1.17
C ILE A 103 -5.19 26.93 1.19
N MET A 104 -4.67 27.21 2.39
CA MET A 104 -3.34 27.77 2.56
C MET A 104 -2.34 26.68 2.97
N LEU A 105 -1.19 26.61 2.33
CA LEU A 105 -0.09 25.73 2.71
C LEU A 105 0.92 26.50 3.55
N ALA A 106 1.21 26.02 4.76
CA ALA A 106 2.18 26.60 5.68
C ALA A 106 3.26 25.59 6.05
N GLY A 107 4.47 26.02 6.38
CA GLY A 107 5.56 25.12 6.78
C GLY A 107 6.96 25.66 6.41
N LEU A 108 7.99 24.98 6.89
CA LEU A 108 9.39 25.37 6.63
C LEU A 108 9.79 25.19 5.16
N GLN A 109 10.92 25.80 4.80
CA GLN A 109 11.58 25.55 3.51
C GLN A 109 12.03 24.09 3.43
N GLY A 110 11.87 23.47 2.25
CA GLY A 110 12.21 22.06 2.05
C GLY A 110 11.17 21.05 2.53
N ALA A 111 10.12 21.50 3.24
CA ALA A 111 9.01 20.63 3.63
C ALA A 111 8.15 20.13 2.46
N GLY A 112 8.36 20.66 1.25
CA GLY A 112 7.68 20.17 0.04
C GLY A 112 6.36 20.87 -0.29
N LYS A 113 6.09 22.08 0.23
CA LYS A 113 4.83 22.83 -0.01
C LYS A 113 4.50 22.98 -1.49
N THR A 114 5.44 23.46 -2.30
CA THR A 114 5.25 23.68 -3.74
C THR A 114 4.90 22.38 -4.49
N THR A 115 5.63 21.30 -4.19
CA THR A 115 5.32 19.97 -4.76
C THR A 115 3.95 19.47 -4.28
N LEU A 116 3.64 19.71 -3.01
CA LEU A 116 2.35 19.36 -2.42
C LEU A 116 1.20 20.14 -3.06
N ALA A 117 1.38 21.45 -3.36
CA ALA A 117 0.38 22.22 -4.08
C ALA A 117 -0.05 21.53 -5.38
N GLY A 118 0.92 21.03 -6.16
CA GLY A 118 0.62 20.28 -7.38
C GLY A 118 -0.04 18.92 -7.12
N LYS A 119 0.41 18.18 -6.10
CA LYS A 119 -0.20 16.89 -5.71
C LYS A 119 -1.65 17.07 -5.26
N LEU A 120 -1.89 18.02 -4.37
CA LEU A 120 -3.21 18.37 -3.89
C LEU A 120 -4.11 18.88 -5.03
N GLY A 121 -3.56 19.74 -5.91
CA GLY A 121 -4.28 20.23 -7.08
C GLY A 121 -4.70 19.09 -8.02
N LYS A 122 -3.80 18.15 -8.31
CA LYS A 122 -4.12 16.97 -9.11
C LYS A 122 -5.19 16.11 -8.44
N TRP A 123 -5.03 15.80 -7.16
CA TRP A 123 -5.96 14.99 -6.38
C TRP A 123 -7.37 15.62 -6.33
N LEU A 124 -7.47 16.95 -6.17
CA LEU A 124 -8.74 17.68 -6.21
C LEU A 124 -9.37 17.64 -7.62
N LYS A 125 -8.56 17.81 -8.66
CA LYS A 125 -9.03 17.72 -10.05
C LYS A 125 -9.60 16.34 -10.38
N GLU A 126 -8.97 15.28 -9.90
CA GLU A 126 -9.47 13.91 -10.08
C GLU A 126 -10.81 13.65 -9.36
N GLN A 127 -11.14 14.47 -8.35
CA GLN A 127 -12.44 14.46 -7.69
C GLN A 127 -13.48 15.38 -8.35
N GLY A 128 -13.14 15.99 -9.49
CA GLY A 128 -14.06 16.81 -10.27
C GLY A 128 -14.02 18.30 -9.91
N HIS A 129 -13.08 18.75 -9.08
CA HIS A 129 -12.87 20.16 -8.77
C HIS A 129 -12.03 20.89 -9.83
N SER A 130 -12.10 22.23 -9.81
CA SER A 130 -11.32 23.12 -10.67
C SER A 130 -10.34 23.96 -9.82
N PRO A 131 -9.23 23.38 -9.35
CA PRO A 131 -8.28 24.08 -8.48
C PRO A 131 -7.43 25.09 -9.25
N LEU A 132 -7.11 26.20 -8.55
CA LEU A 132 -6.15 27.22 -8.95
C LEU A 132 -5.00 27.24 -7.95
N LEU A 133 -3.76 27.00 -8.42
CA LEU A 133 -2.57 27.15 -7.59
C LEU A 133 -2.10 28.60 -7.60
N VAL A 134 -1.66 29.12 -6.46
CA VAL A 134 -1.27 30.51 -6.29
C VAL A 134 0.19 30.61 -5.85
N ALA A 135 1.00 31.31 -6.63
CA ALA A 135 2.41 31.51 -6.34
C ALA A 135 2.62 32.70 -5.37
N ALA A 136 2.44 32.43 -4.06
CA ALA A 136 2.70 33.42 -3.01
C ALA A 136 4.10 33.27 -2.35
N ASP A 137 4.93 32.30 -2.76
CA ASP A 137 6.35 32.23 -2.41
C ASP A 137 7.16 33.15 -3.35
N LEU A 138 7.21 34.43 -3.05
CA LEU A 138 7.92 35.41 -3.86
C LEU A 138 9.37 35.64 -3.43
N GLN A 139 9.78 35.08 -2.29
CA GLN A 139 11.12 35.30 -1.73
C GLN A 139 12.19 34.39 -2.32
N ARG A 140 11.85 33.12 -2.55
CA ARG A 140 12.81 32.16 -3.08
C ARG A 140 13.07 32.36 -4.57
N PRO A 141 14.35 32.30 -4.99
CA PRO A 141 14.67 32.26 -6.40
C PRO A 141 13.93 31.11 -7.11
N ASN A 142 13.33 31.40 -8.26
CA ASN A 142 12.61 30.43 -9.09
C ASN A 142 11.39 29.72 -8.46
N ALA A 143 10.91 30.11 -7.27
CA ALA A 143 9.75 29.47 -6.64
C ALA A 143 8.48 29.57 -7.51
N VAL A 144 8.24 30.73 -8.10
CA VAL A 144 7.11 30.98 -9.02
C VAL A 144 7.18 30.07 -10.24
N ASN A 145 8.37 29.96 -10.88
CA ASN A 145 8.57 29.05 -12.02
C ASN A 145 8.42 27.59 -11.59
N GLN A 146 8.90 27.23 -10.41
CA GLN A 146 8.78 25.87 -9.89
C GLN A 146 7.30 25.49 -9.72
N LEU A 147 6.47 26.36 -9.15
CA LEU A 147 5.03 26.12 -9.02
C LEU A 147 4.36 26.02 -10.39
N SER A 148 4.73 26.86 -11.35
CA SER A 148 4.20 26.82 -12.72
C SER A 148 4.49 25.48 -13.41
N VAL A 149 5.72 24.97 -13.31
CA VAL A 149 6.11 23.65 -13.86
C VAL A 149 5.32 22.52 -13.18
N VAL A 150 5.15 22.60 -11.87
CA VAL A 150 4.38 21.60 -11.11
C VAL A 150 2.90 21.65 -11.49
N ALA A 151 2.31 22.83 -11.64
CA ALA A 151 0.93 23.04 -12.09
C ALA A 151 0.70 22.46 -13.50
N GLU A 152 1.62 22.71 -14.43
CA GLU A 152 1.55 22.15 -15.79
C GLU A 152 1.55 20.61 -15.75
N ARG A 153 2.46 20.01 -14.98
CA ARG A 153 2.51 18.53 -14.81
C ARG A 153 1.25 17.96 -14.18
N ALA A 154 0.65 18.68 -13.24
CA ALA A 154 -0.61 18.32 -12.61
C ALA A 154 -1.83 18.59 -13.52
N GLY A 155 -1.64 19.36 -14.58
CA GLY A 155 -2.70 19.80 -15.48
C GLY A 155 -3.72 20.71 -14.79
N VAL A 156 -3.27 21.57 -13.86
CA VAL A 156 -4.10 22.54 -13.11
C VAL A 156 -3.68 23.97 -13.43
N ALA A 157 -4.59 24.91 -13.22
CA ALA A 157 -4.32 26.31 -13.46
C ALA A 157 -3.38 26.90 -12.39
N VAL A 158 -2.61 27.92 -12.75
CA VAL A 158 -1.72 28.64 -11.85
C VAL A 158 -1.94 30.14 -11.97
N PHE A 159 -1.96 30.84 -10.84
CA PHE A 159 -1.96 32.30 -10.73
C PHE A 159 -0.61 32.76 -10.24
N ALA A 160 0.17 33.38 -11.13
CA ALA A 160 1.54 33.82 -10.91
C ALA A 160 1.76 35.20 -11.55
N PRO A 161 1.14 36.29 -11.01
CA PRO A 161 1.20 37.62 -11.62
C PRO A 161 2.54 38.31 -11.39
N GLU A 162 3.29 37.89 -10.35
CA GLU A 162 4.56 38.49 -9.97
C GLU A 162 5.75 37.55 -10.28
N PRO A 163 6.89 38.10 -10.66
CA PRO A 163 8.07 37.28 -11.03
C PRO A 163 8.73 36.58 -9.83
N GLY A 164 8.49 37.06 -8.59
CA GLY A 164 9.18 36.57 -7.41
C GLY A 164 10.63 37.08 -7.32
N ASN A 165 11.53 36.24 -6.77
CA ASN A 165 12.94 36.58 -6.52
C ASN A 165 13.13 37.81 -5.59
N GLY A 166 12.31 37.90 -4.56
CA GLY A 166 12.29 39.02 -3.59
C GLY A 166 11.50 40.24 -4.07
N VAL A 167 10.82 40.16 -5.22
CA VAL A 167 9.99 41.23 -5.77
C VAL A 167 8.51 40.83 -5.72
N GLY A 168 7.67 41.78 -5.36
CA GLY A 168 6.22 41.60 -5.25
C GLY A 168 5.71 41.51 -3.81
N ASP A 169 4.39 41.56 -3.67
CA ASP A 169 3.70 41.46 -2.38
C ASP A 169 2.88 40.14 -2.32
N PRO A 170 3.31 39.16 -1.51
CA PRO A 170 2.62 37.88 -1.41
C PRO A 170 1.20 37.98 -0.85
N VAL A 171 0.92 38.96 0.01
CA VAL A 171 -0.41 39.22 0.58
C VAL A 171 -1.36 39.69 -0.51
N LYS A 172 -0.89 40.63 -1.36
CA LYS A 172 -1.64 41.11 -2.51
C LYS A 172 -1.92 39.99 -3.51
N VAL A 173 -0.89 39.21 -3.87
CA VAL A 173 -1.03 38.07 -4.79
C VAL A 173 -2.07 37.08 -4.30
N ALA A 174 -2.03 36.73 -3.01
CA ALA A 174 -3.00 35.82 -2.42
C ALA A 174 -4.43 36.38 -2.48
N LYS A 175 -4.60 37.71 -2.21
CA LYS A 175 -5.89 38.37 -2.26
C LYS A 175 -6.46 38.46 -3.68
N ASP A 176 -5.64 38.90 -4.63
CA ASP A 176 -6.02 39.04 -6.05
C ASP A 176 -6.36 37.69 -6.69
N SER A 177 -5.77 36.60 -6.20
CA SER A 177 -6.05 35.24 -6.67
C SER A 177 -7.49 34.79 -6.42
N ILE A 178 -8.13 35.27 -5.34
CA ILE A 178 -9.54 34.94 -5.03
C ILE A 178 -10.47 35.58 -6.05
N GLU A 179 -10.22 36.83 -6.43
CA GLU A 179 -11.00 37.54 -7.45
C GLU A 179 -10.77 36.87 -8.84
N HIS A 180 -9.52 36.52 -9.14
CA HIS A 180 -9.20 35.78 -10.34
C HIS A 180 -9.93 34.42 -10.39
N ALA A 181 -9.93 33.66 -9.30
CA ALA A 181 -10.61 32.37 -9.20
C ALA A 181 -12.11 32.52 -9.48
N LYS A 182 -12.76 33.53 -8.88
CA LYS A 182 -14.18 33.83 -9.12
C LYS A 182 -14.44 34.18 -10.58
N SER A 183 -13.59 35.01 -11.19
CA SER A 183 -13.73 35.43 -12.60
C SER A 183 -13.55 34.29 -13.59
N LYS A 184 -12.74 33.28 -13.27
CA LYS A 184 -12.42 32.11 -14.09
C LYS A 184 -13.19 30.85 -13.68
N VAL A 185 -14.09 30.96 -12.70
CA VAL A 185 -14.95 29.87 -12.22
C VAL A 185 -14.13 28.70 -11.62
N HIS A 186 -13.02 29.02 -10.93
CA HIS A 186 -12.33 28.05 -10.11
C HIS A 186 -13.05 27.92 -8.76
N ASP A 187 -13.26 26.69 -8.32
CA ASP A 187 -13.97 26.41 -7.06
C ASP A 187 -13.04 26.22 -5.86
N ILE A 188 -11.74 26.05 -6.11
CA ILE A 188 -10.71 25.89 -5.08
C ILE A 188 -9.48 26.77 -5.41
N VAL A 189 -8.93 27.41 -4.39
CA VAL A 189 -7.67 28.17 -4.44
C VAL A 189 -6.69 27.53 -3.48
N VAL A 190 -5.50 27.13 -3.96
CA VAL A 190 -4.42 26.57 -3.14
C VAL A 190 -3.26 27.57 -3.12
N VAL A 191 -3.03 28.21 -1.97
CA VAL A 191 -1.99 29.23 -1.80
C VAL A 191 -0.69 28.58 -1.33
N ASP A 192 0.33 28.55 -2.20
CA ASP A 192 1.69 28.13 -1.87
C ASP A 192 2.46 29.28 -1.26
N THR A 193 2.74 29.23 0.05
CA THR A 193 3.42 30.30 0.78
C THR A 193 4.92 30.07 0.90
N ALA A 194 5.67 31.14 1.14
CA ALA A 194 7.09 31.07 1.43
C ALA A 194 7.37 30.21 2.68
N GLY A 195 8.59 29.68 2.76
CA GLY A 195 9.14 29.05 3.95
C GLY A 195 10.62 29.40 4.07
N ARG A 196 11.11 29.54 5.29
CA ARG A 196 12.54 29.70 5.60
C ARG A 196 13.10 28.42 6.22
N LEU A 197 14.43 28.33 6.31
CA LEU A 197 15.12 27.16 6.86
C LEU A 197 14.85 26.93 8.36
N GLY A 198 14.45 27.97 9.07
CA GLY A 198 14.11 27.93 10.48
C GLY A 198 12.86 28.74 10.79
N ILE A 199 12.38 28.62 12.01
CA ILE A 199 11.28 29.41 12.52
C ILE A 199 11.80 30.81 12.84
N ASP A 200 11.34 31.81 12.10
CA ASP A 200 11.63 33.20 12.38
C ASP A 200 10.34 34.05 12.42
N GLN A 201 10.43 35.16 13.12
CA GLN A 201 9.26 36.02 13.38
C GLN A 201 8.72 36.67 12.09
N GLU A 202 9.59 37.04 11.16
CA GLU A 202 9.19 37.69 9.90
C GLU A 202 8.41 36.73 9.00
N MET A 203 8.88 35.47 8.88
CA MET A 203 8.16 34.43 8.14
C MET A 203 6.80 34.12 8.75
N MET A 204 6.75 33.99 10.08
CA MET A 204 5.49 33.72 10.78
C MET A 204 4.51 34.87 10.63
N GLN A 205 4.98 36.13 10.69
CA GLN A 205 4.14 37.30 10.47
C GLN A 205 3.61 37.35 9.03
N GLN A 206 4.47 37.13 8.02
CA GLN A 206 4.05 37.06 6.60
C GLN A 206 2.97 36.01 6.38
N ALA A 207 3.14 34.80 6.95
CA ALA A 207 2.15 33.75 6.84
C ALA A 207 0.82 34.12 7.54
N ALA A 208 0.89 34.82 8.70
CA ALA A 208 -0.28 35.35 9.39
C ALA A 208 -0.96 36.45 8.57
N ASP A 209 -0.21 37.38 7.95
CA ASP A 209 -0.75 38.45 7.11
C ASP A 209 -1.47 37.88 5.87
N ILE A 210 -0.92 36.86 5.23
CA ILE A 210 -1.60 36.12 4.13
C ILE A 210 -2.89 35.48 4.65
N ARG A 211 -2.83 34.74 5.76
CA ARG A 211 -4.02 34.14 6.39
C ARG A 211 -5.13 35.16 6.63
N ASP A 212 -4.78 36.27 7.25
CA ASP A 212 -5.75 37.28 7.63
C ASP A 212 -6.34 37.99 6.39
N ALA A 213 -5.56 38.13 5.32
CA ALA A 213 -6.00 38.73 4.07
C ALA A 213 -6.97 37.84 3.26
N VAL A 214 -6.80 36.53 3.29
CA VAL A 214 -7.59 35.58 2.46
C VAL A 214 -8.61 34.78 3.27
N SER A 215 -8.53 34.80 4.61
CA SER A 215 -9.41 34.06 5.53
C SER A 215 -9.63 32.61 5.06
N PRO A 216 -8.57 31.77 5.02
CA PRO A 216 -8.65 30.45 4.41
C PRO A 216 -9.65 29.54 5.14
N ASP A 217 -10.34 28.68 4.38
CA ASP A 217 -11.23 27.64 4.93
C ASP A 217 -10.43 26.51 5.58
N GLU A 218 -9.22 26.27 5.08
CA GLU A 218 -8.27 25.27 5.59
C GLU A 218 -6.83 25.79 5.54
N ILE A 219 -6.12 25.66 6.65
CA ILE A 219 -4.67 25.86 6.70
C ILE A 219 -4.02 24.49 6.91
N LEU A 220 -3.24 24.05 5.94
CA LEU A 220 -2.52 22.78 5.97
C LEU A 220 -1.06 23.02 6.32
N PHE A 221 -0.64 22.54 7.48
CA PHE A 221 0.75 22.55 7.89
C PHE A 221 1.51 21.39 7.22
N VAL A 222 2.44 21.71 6.35
CA VAL A 222 3.27 20.75 5.61
C VAL A 222 4.57 20.54 6.35
N VAL A 223 4.83 19.31 6.73
CA VAL A 223 6.02 18.95 7.48
C VAL A 223 6.73 17.74 6.87
N ASP A 224 8.05 17.81 6.84
CA ASP A 224 8.93 16.70 6.42
C ASP A 224 8.98 15.66 7.55
N ALA A 225 8.52 14.45 7.27
CA ALA A 225 8.53 13.36 8.26
C ALA A 225 9.94 12.93 8.66
N MET A 226 10.94 13.17 7.80
CA MET A 226 12.33 12.74 8.04
C MET A 226 13.03 13.55 9.15
N ILE A 227 12.55 14.74 9.52
CA ILE A 227 13.19 15.59 10.53
C ILE A 227 12.90 15.16 11.98
N GLY A 228 12.17 14.04 12.17
CA GLY A 228 11.95 13.43 13.50
C GLY A 228 11.27 14.36 14.49
N GLN A 229 11.83 14.51 15.70
CA GLN A 229 11.26 15.36 16.76
C GLN A 229 11.24 16.84 16.43
N ASP A 230 12.10 17.34 15.54
CA ASP A 230 12.07 18.73 15.10
C ASP A 230 10.79 19.04 14.32
N ALA A 231 10.16 18.03 13.70
CA ALA A 231 8.83 18.16 13.11
C ALA A 231 7.78 18.57 14.15
N VAL A 232 7.87 18.00 15.34
CA VAL A 232 6.95 18.27 16.45
C VAL A 232 7.15 19.69 16.99
N ASN A 233 8.40 20.08 17.25
CA ASN A 233 8.75 21.42 17.71
C ASN A 233 8.29 22.50 16.70
N THR A 234 8.50 22.22 15.41
CA THR A 234 8.06 23.08 14.32
C THR A 234 6.54 23.18 14.28
N ALA A 235 5.84 22.06 14.44
CA ALA A 235 4.38 22.06 14.44
C ALA A 235 3.79 22.85 15.61
N GLU A 236 4.38 22.79 16.81
CA GLU A 236 3.97 23.61 17.95
C GLU A 236 4.12 25.10 17.65
N ALA A 237 5.26 25.52 17.13
CA ALA A 237 5.50 26.93 16.81
C ALA A 237 4.53 27.45 15.72
N PHE A 238 4.26 26.65 14.68
CA PHE A 238 3.28 27.05 13.65
C PHE A 238 1.84 27.07 14.19
N ARG A 239 1.48 26.15 15.10
CA ARG A 239 0.19 26.16 15.77
C ARG A 239 -0.03 27.47 16.53
N ASP A 240 0.99 27.91 17.26
CA ASP A 240 0.90 29.08 18.16
C ASP A 240 1.06 30.40 17.38
N GLY A 241 1.82 30.43 16.28
CA GLY A 241 2.07 31.65 15.48
C GLY A 241 1.06 31.89 14.35
N VAL A 242 0.86 30.90 13.49
CA VAL A 242 -0.03 31.02 12.30
C VAL A 242 -1.38 30.36 12.56
N GLY A 243 -1.41 29.27 13.30
CA GLY A 243 -2.52 28.35 13.40
C GLY A 243 -2.60 27.45 12.16
N PHE A 244 -3.16 26.25 12.33
CA PHE A 244 -3.50 25.38 11.21
C PHE A 244 -4.62 24.41 11.60
N ASP A 245 -5.30 23.86 10.59
CA ASP A 245 -6.45 22.96 10.76
C ASP A 245 -6.07 21.50 10.64
N GLY A 246 -5.06 21.20 9.85
CA GLY A 246 -4.57 19.85 9.64
C GLY A 246 -3.11 19.80 9.22
N VAL A 247 -2.53 18.62 9.34
CA VAL A 247 -1.12 18.33 9.02
C VAL A 247 -1.04 17.50 7.75
N VAL A 248 -0.06 17.81 6.91
CA VAL A 248 0.32 16.98 5.77
C VAL A 248 1.75 16.49 5.98
N LEU A 249 1.91 15.18 6.03
CA LEU A 249 3.21 14.54 6.13
C LEU A 249 3.80 14.37 4.74
N SER A 250 4.95 14.97 4.49
CA SER A 250 5.71 14.81 3.26
C SER A 250 6.90 13.86 3.46
N LYS A 251 7.41 13.31 2.37
CA LYS A 251 8.61 12.45 2.32
C LYS A 251 8.55 11.22 3.25
N LEU A 252 7.37 10.67 3.43
CA LEU A 252 7.17 9.49 4.26
C LEU A 252 7.89 8.24 3.75
N ASP A 253 8.21 8.19 2.46
CA ASP A 253 9.01 7.13 1.83
C ASP A 253 10.45 7.09 2.35
N GLY A 254 11.01 8.23 2.75
CA GLY A 254 12.34 8.35 3.35
C GLY A 254 12.37 8.10 4.86
N ASP A 255 11.23 8.10 5.54
CA ASP A 255 11.16 7.91 7.00
C ASP A 255 10.95 6.44 7.36
N ALA A 256 12.03 5.77 7.76
CA ALA A 256 11.98 4.39 8.24
C ALA A 256 11.50 4.28 9.71
N ARG A 257 11.54 5.37 10.49
CA ARG A 257 11.21 5.40 11.92
C ARG A 257 9.76 5.73 12.21
N GLY A 258 9.21 6.78 11.57
CA GLY A 258 7.81 7.19 11.67
C GLY A 258 7.42 7.93 12.95
N GLY A 259 8.39 8.31 13.78
CA GLY A 259 8.13 8.93 15.08
C GLY A 259 7.41 10.27 15.01
N ALA A 260 7.69 11.07 13.97
CA ALA A 260 7.01 12.33 13.73
C ALA A 260 5.49 12.12 13.53
N ALA A 261 5.10 11.15 12.69
CA ALA A 261 3.70 10.83 12.43
C ALA A 261 2.95 10.42 13.71
N LEU A 262 3.58 9.59 14.55
CA LEU A 262 3.00 9.14 15.82
C LEU A 262 2.92 10.25 16.88
N SER A 263 3.76 11.30 16.78
CA SER A 263 3.87 12.35 17.81
C SER A 263 3.04 13.58 17.49
N ILE A 264 3.00 14.01 16.23
CA ILE A 264 2.44 15.30 15.80
C ILE A 264 0.98 15.47 16.22
N ARG A 265 0.16 14.46 15.97
CA ARG A 265 -1.28 14.51 16.30
C ARG A 265 -1.50 14.69 17.79
N GLN A 266 -0.79 13.94 18.60
CA GLN A 266 -0.98 13.93 20.05
C GLN A 266 -0.51 15.22 20.70
N ILE A 267 0.55 15.84 20.17
CA ILE A 267 1.14 17.06 20.71
C ILE A 267 0.40 18.31 20.22
N THR A 268 0.07 18.38 18.93
CA THR A 268 -0.59 19.56 18.36
C THR A 268 -2.11 19.56 18.54
N GLY A 269 -2.72 18.41 18.79
CA GLY A 269 -4.17 18.24 18.80
C GLY A 269 -4.81 18.30 17.40
N LYS A 270 -4.01 18.45 16.32
CA LYS A 270 -4.49 18.62 14.96
C LYS A 270 -4.41 17.31 14.17
N PRO A 271 -5.41 16.99 13.31
CA PRO A 271 -5.42 15.74 12.56
C PRO A 271 -4.36 15.73 11.46
N ILE A 272 -3.80 14.56 11.19
CA ILE A 272 -3.06 14.33 9.96
C ILE A 272 -4.11 14.07 8.86
N MET A 273 -4.09 14.88 7.80
CA MET A 273 -5.09 14.82 6.74
C MET A 273 -4.61 14.09 5.49
N PHE A 274 -3.34 14.30 5.14
CA PHE A 274 -2.75 13.73 3.94
C PHE A 274 -1.34 13.23 4.21
N ALA A 275 -0.91 12.31 3.36
CA ALA A 275 0.43 11.75 3.34
C ALA A 275 0.99 11.73 1.91
N SER A 276 2.26 12.12 1.78
CA SER A 276 3.00 12.03 0.53
C SER A 276 4.10 10.97 0.66
N ASN A 277 3.98 9.92 -0.14
CA ASN A 277 4.77 8.68 -0.03
C ASN A 277 5.79 8.52 -1.17
N GLY A 278 6.21 9.61 -1.80
CA GLY A 278 7.18 9.60 -2.90
C GLY A 278 7.22 10.92 -3.66
N GLU A 279 7.98 10.98 -4.74
CA GLU A 279 8.18 12.21 -5.52
C GLU A 279 7.14 12.46 -6.62
N LYS A 280 6.47 11.40 -7.10
CA LYS A 280 5.49 11.53 -8.18
C LYS A 280 4.23 12.23 -7.70
N LEU A 281 3.53 12.91 -8.60
CA LEU A 281 2.27 13.60 -8.28
C LEU A 281 1.20 12.63 -7.76
N ASP A 282 1.25 11.36 -8.17
CA ASP A 282 0.33 10.30 -7.73
C ASP A 282 0.69 9.72 -6.36
N ASP A 283 1.89 9.99 -5.84
CA ASP A 283 2.32 9.53 -4.52
C ASP A 283 1.73 10.43 -3.40
N PHE A 284 0.40 10.59 -3.39
CA PHE A 284 -0.32 11.46 -2.46
C PHE A 284 -1.72 10.90 -2.20
N ASP A 285 -2.06 10.71 -0.94
CA ASP A 285 -3.36 10.20 -0.52
C ASP A 285 -3.84 10.81 0.80
N ALA A 286 -5.14 10.68 1.07
CA ALA A 286 -5.70 10.96 2.39
C ALA A 286 -5.04 10.05 3.44
N PHE A 287 -4.81 10.60 4.63
CA PHE A 287 -4.23 9.84 5.72
C PHE A 287 -5.30 9.01 6.43
N HIS A 288 -5.07 7.70 6.49
CA HIS A 288 -5.95 6.72 7.13
C HIS A 288 -5.26 6.13 8.37
N PRO A 289 -5.62 6.56 9.59
CA PRO A 289 -4.99 6.08 10.83
C PRO A 289 -5.05 4.55 11.00
N ASP A 290 -6.16 3.94 10.67
CA ASP A 290 -6.39 2.49 10.74
C ASP A 290 -5.47 1.70 9.80
N ARG A 291 -5.33 2.15 8.55
CA ARG A 291 -4.43 1.54 7.57
C ARG A 291 -2.97 1.71 7.96
N MET A 292 -2.63 2.88 8.50
CA MET A 292 -1.28 3.16 8.95
C MET A 292 -0.91 2.29 10.16
N ALA A 293 -1.80 2.15 11.14
CA ALA A 293 -1.61 1.24 12.27
C ALA A 293 -1.43 -0.22 11.81
N SER A 294 -2.24 -0.66 10.84
CA SER A 294 -2.12 -2.00 10.26
C SER A 294 -0.78 -2.23 9.56
N ARG A 295 -0.24 -1.21 8.86
CA ARG A 295 1.11 -1.26 8.24
C ARG A 295 2.20 -1.36 9.29
N ILE A 296 2.12 -0.56 10.37
CA ILE A 296 3.09 -0.58 11.48
C ILE A 296 3.14 -1.98 12.13
N LEU A 297 2.02 -2.69 12.17
CA LEU A 297 1.91 -4.04 12.76
C LEU A 297 2.18 -5.17 11.77
N ASP A 298 2.64 -4.87 10.55
CA ASP A 298 2.85 -5.84 9.46
C ASP A 298 1.59 -6.70 9.16
N MET A 299 0.42 -6.10 9.40
CA MET A 299 -0.88 -6.73 9.10
C MET A 299 -1.32 -6.53 7.65
N GLY A 300 -0.54 -5.79 6.87
CA GLY A 300 -0.81 -5.41 5.49
C GLY A 300 -1.85 -4.31 5.36
N ASP A 301 -1.92 -3.74 4.16
CA ASP A 301 -2.90 -2.70 3.81
C ASP A 301 -3.73 -3.14 2.61
N LEU A 302 -4.56 -4.15 2.83
CA LEU A 302 -5.41 -4.73 1.80
C LEU A 302 -6.41 -3.71 1.23
N LEU A 303 -6.91 -2.80 2.07
CA LEU A 303 -7.90 -1.79 1.65
C LEU A 303 -7.28 -0.78 0.68
N THR A 304 -6.09 -0.25 0.98
CA THR A 304 -5.38 0.64 0.04
C THR A 304 -5.08 -0.06 -1.29
N LEU A 305 -4.71 -1.35 -1.24
CA LEU A 305 -4.47 -2.14 -2.47
C LEU A 305 -5.75 -2.28 -3.30
N ILE A 306 -6.90 -2.54 -2.66
CA ILE A 306 -8.21 -2.64 -3.33
C ILE A 306 -8.58 -1.29 -3.96
N GLU A 307 -8.45 -0.18 -3.24
CA GLU A 307 -8.76 1.15 -3.76
C GLU A 307 -7.85 1.56 -4.92
N GLN A 308 -6.55 1.25 -4.85
CA GLN A 308 -5.64 1.48 -5.98
C GLN A 308 -6.02 0.63 -7.19
N ALA A 309 -6.43 -0.61 -6.98
CA ALA A 309 -6.94 -1.46 -8.04
C ALA A 309 -8.23 -0.89 -8.65
N GLU A 310 -9.19 -0.46 -7.83
CA GLU A 310 -10.44 0.15 -8.30
C GLU A 310 -10.22 1.44 -9.10
N ARG A 311 -9.27 2.28 -8.70
CA ARG A 311 -8.90 3.50 -9.46
C ARG A 311 -8.24 3.17 -10.80
N THR A 312 -7.52 2.07 -10.89
CA THR A 312 -6.71 1.73 -12.08
C THR A 312 -7.47 0.85 -13.07
N PHE A 313 -8.35 -0.01 -12.58
CA PHE A 313 -9.14 -0.93 -13.41
C PHE A 313 -10.58 -0.44 -13.52
N SER A 314 -11.01 -0.14 -14.76
CA SER A 314 -12.44 0.04 -14.99
C SER A 314 -13.15 -1.32 -14.89
N GLN A 315 -14.35 -1.33 -14.31
CA GLN A 315 -15.15 -2.55 -14.16
C GLN A 315 -15.41 -3.24 -15.50
N GLU A 316 -15.60 -2.44 -16.56
CA GLU A 316 -15.79 -2.95 -17.93
C GLU A 316 -14.54 -3.66 -18.48
N GLU A 317 -13.33 -3.16 -18.19
CA GLU A 317 -12.08 -3.80 -18.60
C GLU A 317 -11.85 -5.11 -17.87
N ALA A 318 -12.15 -5.14 -16.57
CA ALA A 318 -12.07 -6.35 -15.74
C ALA A 318 -13.05 -7.43 -16.24
N GLU A 319 -14.29 -7.08 -16.58
CA GLU A 319 -15.28 -8.01 -17.15
C GLU A 319 -14.87 -8.52 -18.53
N LYS A 320 -14.38 -7.65 -19.41
CA LYS A 320 -13.85 -8.05 -20.73
C LYS A 320 -12.65 -9.01 -20.59
N MET A 321 -11.76 -8.74 -19.64
CA MET A 321 -10.61 -9.61 -19.38
C MET A 321 -11.06 -10.98 -18.83
N ALA A 322 -11.96 -10.99 -17.85
CA ALA A 322 -12.52 -12.21 -17.29
C ALA A 322 -13.22 -13.06 -18.35
N SER A 323 -13.97 -12.46 -19.26
CA SER A 323 -14.63 -13.16 -20.37
C SER A 323 -13.64 -13.76 -21.37
N LYS A 324 -12.56 -13.05 -21.72
CA LYS A 324 -11.47 -13.56 -22.57
C LYS A 324 -10.72 -14.75 -21.94
N LEU A 325 -10.47 -14.68 -20.62
CA LEU A 325 -9.80 -15.76 -19.87
C LEU A 325 -10.70 -17.00 -19.68
N ALA A 326 -12.02 -16.78 -19.56
CA ALA A 326 -13.01 -17.85 -19.43
C ALA A 326 -13.33 -18.54 -20.76
N SER A 327 -12.96 -17.96 -21.90
CA SER A 327 -13.14 -18.55 -23.23
C SER A 327 -12.35 -19.83 -23.41
N LYS A 328 -12.72 -20.66 -24.40
CA LYS A 328 -12.15 -22.02 -24.62
C LYS A 328 -10.62 -22.03 -24.47
N LYS A 329 -10.11 -22.40 -23.30
CA LYS A 329 -8.69 -22.50 -22.92
C LYS A 329 -7.91 -21.18 -22.93
N GLY A 330 -8.57 -20.03 -22.78
CA GLY A 330 -7.90 -18.73 -22.79
C GLY A 330 -7.24 -18.36 -24.13
N GLN A 331 -7.72 -18.94 -25.24
CA GLN A 331 -7.14 -18.70 -26.57
C GLN A 331 -7.28 -17.25 -27.03
N ASP A 332 -8.25 -16.53 -26.49
CA ASP A 332 -8.53 -15.14 -26.84
C ASP A 332 -7.64 -14.13 -26.07
N PHE A 333 -6.79 -14.61 -25.13
CA PHE A 333 -5.81 -13.78 -24.44
C PHE A 333 -4.54 -13.64 -25.28
N THR A 334 -4.22 -12.41 -25.70
CA THR A 334 -3.15 -12.09 -26.65
C THR A 334 -1.94 -11.43 -25.94
N LEU A 335 -0.83 -11.27 -26.67
CA LEU A 335 0.32 -10.49 -26.19
C LEU A 335 0.01 -8.99 -26.09
N ASP A 336 -0.97 -8.46 -26.87
CA ASP A 336 -1.46 -7.09 -26.68
C ASP A 336 -2.20 -6.94 -25.37
N ASP A 337 -3.05 -7.91 -24.98
CA ASP A 337 -3.72 -7.92 -23.68
C ASP A 337 -2.70 -8.03 -22.53
N PHE A 338 -1.66 -8.86 -22.71
CA PHE A 338 -0.59 -9.01 -21.73
C PHE A 338 0.21 -7.71 -21.56
N LEU A 339 0.53 -7.03 -22.65
CA LEU A 339 1.20 -5.72 -22.61
C LEU A 339 0.34 -4.66 -21.92
N ALA A 340 -0.96 -4.59 -22.26
CA ALA A 340 -1.90 -3.66 -21.64
C ALA A 340 -1.98 -3.89 -20.12
N GLN A 341 -2.01 -5.15 -19.70
CA GLN A 341 -2.04 -5.52 -18.28
C GLN A 341 -0.74 -5.12 -17.56
N MET A 342 0.42 -5.32 -18.17
CA MET A 342 1.69 -4.85 -17.63
C MET A 342 1.75 -3.33 -17.50
N GLU A 343 1.26 -2.60 -18.51
CA GLU A 343 1.19 -1.13 -18.46
C GLU A 343 0.20 -0.64 -17.39
N GLN A 344 -0.91 -1.34 -17.16
CA GLN A 344 -1.84 -1.04 -16.07
C GLN A 344 -1.20 -1.26 -14.69
N VAL A 345 -0.54 -2.41 -14.48
CA VAL A 345 0.19 -2.69 -13.22
C VAL A 345 1.24 -1.61 -12.97
N ARG A 346 1.94 -1.16 -14.02
CA ARG A 346 2.92 -0.06 -13.92
C ARG A 346 2.27 1.28 -13.51
N LYS A 347 1.04 1.56 -13.96
CA LYS A 347 0.28 2.75 -13.55
C LYS A 347 -0.12 2.71 -12.08
N MET A 348 -0.31 1.53 -11.49
CA MET A 348 -0.57 1.35 -10.05
C MET A 348 0.66 1.67 -9.17
N GLY A 349 1.84 1.85 -9.76
CA GLY A 349 3.09 2.11 -9.07
C GLY A 349 4.10 0.97 -9.19
N SER A 350 5.19 1.03 -8.40
CA SER A 350 6.19 -0.03 -8.38
C SER A 350 5.59 -1.35 -7.89
N ILE A 351 5.88 -2.45 -8.60
CA ILE A 351 5.47 -3.81 -8.20
C ILE A 351 5.96 -4.13 -6.78
N SER A 352 7.14 -3.63 -6.41
CA SER A 352 7.69 -3.77 -5.06
C SER A 352 6.79 -3.11 -4.00
N LYS A 353 6.21 -1.92 -4.29
CA LYS A 353 5.27 -1.24 -3.39
C LYS A 353 3.97 -2.05 -3.22
N LEU A 354 3.42 -2.58 -4.32
CA LEU A 354 2.19 -3.37 -4.30
C LEU A 354 2.35 -4.68 -3.50
N LEU A 355 3.44 -5.39 -3.72
CA LEU A 355 3.74 -6.62 -2.98
C LEU A 355 4.01 -6.35 -1.50
N GLY A 356 4.63 -5.20 -1.17
CA GLY A 356 4.85 -4.76 0.21
C GLY A 356 3.56 -4.46 1.01
N MET A 357 2.42 -4.24 0.31
CA MET A 357 1.12 -4.02 0.95
C MET A 357 0.39 -5.32 1.32
N LEU A 358 0.84 -6.47 0.82
CA LEU A 358 0.23 -7.76 1.13
C LEU A 358 0.66 -8.27 2.51
N PRO A 359 -0.28 -8.77 3.36
CA PRO A 359 0.05 -9.29 4.67
C PRO A 359 0.99 -10.49 4.60
N GLY A 360 2.03 -10.49 5.42
CA GLY A 360 3.00 -11.59 5.52
C GLY A 360 4.11 -11.59 4.47
N MET A 361 4.16 -10.61 3.56
CA MET A 361 5.21 -10.52 2.52
C MET A 361 6.46 -9.76 2.98
N GLY A 362 6.47 -9.21 4.20
CA GLY A 362 7.61 -8.47 4.75
C GLY A 362 8.92 -9.27 4.79
N GLN A 363 8.85 -10.59 4.93
CA GLN A 363 10.02 -11.48 4.95
C GLN A 363 10.66 -11.72 3.56
N ILE A 364 9.96 -11.38 2.48
CA ILE A 364 10.42 -11.55 1.08
C ILE A 364 10.84 -10.20 0.48
N LYS A 365 10.81 -9.13 1.27
CA LYS A 365 11.05 -7.76 0.84
C LYS A 365 12.39 -7.57 0.11
N ASP A 366 13.45 -8.22 0.59
CA ASP A 366 14.78 -8.15 -0.04
C ASP A 366 14.82 -8.82 -1.42
N GLN A 367 14.02 -9.87 -1.63
CA GLN A 367 13.90 -10.53 -2.94
C GLN A 367 13.03 -9.71 -3.89
N ILE A 368 12.03 -9.01 -3.37
CA ILE A 368 11.12 -8.15 -4.13
C ILE A 368 11.83 -6.87 -4.59
N ASN A 369 12.70 -6.29 -3.74
CA ASN A 369 13.46 -5.09 -4.08
C ASN A 369 14.50 -5.31 -5.20
N ASN A 370 14.84 -6.57 -5.50
CA ASN A 370 15.73 -6.94 -6.59
C ASN A 370 15.02 -7.12 -7.95
N LEU A 371 13.70 -6.86 -8.02
CA LEU A 371 12.98 -6.85 -9.30
C LEU A 371 13.39 -5.61 -10.10
N ASP A 372 14.13 -5.83 -11.17
CA ASP A 372 14.58 -4.74 -12.06
C ASP A 372 13.41 -4.26 -12.94
N GLU A 373 12.93 -3.04 -12.70
CA GLU A 373 11.90 -2.39 -13.55
C GLU A 373 12.32 -2.37 -15.04
N ARG A 374 13.62 -2.45 -15.33
CA ARG A 374 14.15 -2.53 -16.71
C ARG A 374 13.74 -3.81 -17.43
N ASP A 375 13.46 -4.90 -16.72
CA ASP A 375 13.00 -6.14 -17.34
C ASP A 375 11.56 -6.03 -17.83
N VAL A 376 10.74 -5.23 -17.16
CA VAL A 376 9.41 -4.85 -17.63
C VAL A 376 9.51 -4.02 -18.92
N ASP A 377 10.41 -3.05 -18.97
CA ASP A 377 10.64 -2.23 -20.16
C ASP A 377 11.19 -3.06 -21.34
N ARG A 378 12.10 -4.00 -21.09
CA ARG A 378 12.60 -4.95 -22.10
C ARG A 378 11.49 -5.83 -22.65
N THR A 379 10.63 -6.34 -21.77
CA THR A 379 9.47 -7.17 -22.18
C THR A 379 8.51 -6.37 -23.05
N ALA A 380 8.19 -5.13 -22.67
CA ALA A 380 7.36 -4.24 -23.46
C ALA A 380 7.99 -3.93 -24.82
N ALA A 381 9.31 -3.69 -24.89
CA ALA A 381 10.04 -3.44 -26.13
C ALA A 381 9.99 -4.64 -27.09
N ILE A 382 10.14 -5.88 -26.57
CA ILE A 382 10.01 -7.12 -27.35
C ILE A 382 8.63 -7.21 -27.97
N ILE A 383 7.56 -7.02 -27.19
CA ILE A 383 6.18 -7.13 -27.68
C ILE A 383 5.88 -6.02 -28.71
N LYS A 384 6.32 -4.78 -28.47
CA LYS A 384 6.15 -3.66 -29.40
C LYS A 384 6.90 -3.86 -30.72
N SER A 385 7.98 -4.65 -30.73
CA SER A 385 8.74 -5.01 -31.93
C SER A 385 8.08 -6.15 -32.76
N MET A 386 7.02 -6.76 -32.26
CA MET A 386 6.25 -7.77 -32.99
C MET A 386 5.22 -7.12 -33.91
N THR A 387 4.88 -7.77 -35.00
CA THR A 387 3.74 -7.37 -35.86
C THR A 387 2.40 -7.63 -35.16
N PRO A 388 1.30 -6.95 -35.56
CA PRO A 388 -0.02 -7.22 -34.97
C PRO A 388 -0.42 -8.70 -35.02
N GLY A 389 -0.16 -9.40 -36.13
CA GLY A 389 -0.46 -10.83 -36.25
C GLY A 389 0.35 -11.72 -35.31
N GLU A 390 1.62 -11.36 -35.02
CA GLU A 390 2.47 -12.09 -34.06
C GLU A 390 2.04 -11.84 -32.61
N ARG A 391 1.49 -10.67 -32.31
CA ARG A 391 0.94 -10.37 -30.99
C ARG A 391 -0.39 -11.08 -30.75
N GLN A 392 -1.21 -11.23 -31.78
CA GLN A 392 -2.47 -11.97 -31.73
C GLN A 392 -2.24 -13.49 -31.65
N ASP A 393 -1.34 -14.02 -32.47
CA ASP A 393 -1.01 -15.45 -32.49
C ASP A 393 0.51 -15.67 -32.37
N PRO A 394 1.04 -15.76 -31.15
CA PRO A 394 2.47 -15.99 -30.93
C PRO A 394 2.97 -17.36 -31.44
N THR A 395 2.10 -18.29 -31.82
CA THR A 395 2.51 -19.61 -32.34
C THR A 395 3.21 -19.50 -33.70
N ILE A 396 2.96 -18.41 -34.45
CA ILE A 396 3.59 -18.16 -35.75
C ILE A 396 5.06 -17.68 -35.64
N ILE A 397 5.54 -17.39 -34.42
CA ILE A 397 6.89 -16.84 -34.20
C ILE A 397 7.94 -17.94 -34.34
N ASN A 398 8.47 -18.09 -35.56
CA ASN A 398 9.56 -19.00 -35.89
C ASN A 398 10.96 -18.40 -35.65
N GLY A 399 12.02 -19.12 -35.97
CA GLY A 399 13.41 -18.70 -35.75
C GLY A 399 13.78 -17.37 -36.42
N SER A 400 13.37 -17.16 -37.68
CA SER A 400 13.66 -15.91 -38.43
C SER A 400 12.91 -14.72 -37.84
N ARG A 401 11.65 -14.91 -37.45
CA ARG A 401 10.84 -13.86 -36.80
C ARG A 401 11.44 -13.49 -35.43
N ARG A 402 11.87 -14.49 -34.61
CA ARG A 402 12.58 -14.25 -33.35
C ARG A 402 13.83 -13.37 -33.55
N ALA A 403 14.64 -13.68 -34.57
CA ALA A 403 15.83 -12.89 -34.86
C ALA A 403 15.52 -11.44 -35.26
N ARG A 404 14.44 -11.23 -36.03
CA ARG A 404 13.96 -9.89 -36.41
C ARG A 404 13.44 -9.11 -35.19
N ILE A 405 12.61 -9.74 -34.35
CA ILE A 405 12.06 -9.13 -33.14
C ILE A 405 13.21 -8.76 -32.18
N ALA A 406 14.16 -9.68 -31.96
CA ALA A 406 15.33 -9.46 -31.12
C ALA A 406 16.16 -8.25 -31.58
N ARG A 407 16.39 -8.14 -32.90
CA ARG A 407 17.10 -6.97 -33.47
C ARG A 407 16.33 -5.66 -33.28
N GLY A 408 15.00 -5.69 -33.43
CA GLY A 408 14.13 -4.53 -33.27
C GLY A 408 14.01 -4.03 -31.82
N SER A 409 14.12 -4.93 -30.85
CA SER A 409 14.03 -4.63 -29.41
C SER A 409 15.39 -4.49 -28.70
N GLY A 410 16.51 -4.73 -29.42
CA GLY A 410 17.84 -4.62 -28.82
C GLY A 410 18.17 -5.70 -27.80
N VAL A 411 17.55 -6.89 -27.92
CA VAL A 411 17.77 -8.01 -27.00
C VAL A 411 18.30 -9.25 -27.74
N GLU A 412 18.70 -10.27 -27.00
CA GLU A 412 19.09 -11.56 -27.58
C GLU A 412 17.87 -12.37 -28.06
N VAL A 413 18.10 -13.28 -29.03
CA VAL A 413 17.06 -14.16 -29.58
C VAL A 413 16.49 -15.08 -28.49
N SER A 414 17.33 -15.47 -27.51
CA SER A 414 16.96 -16.24 -26.32
C SER A 414 15.89 -15.53 -25.48
N ALA A 415 15.99 -14.22 -25.30
CA ALA A 415 15.02 -13.42 -24.54
C ALA A 415 13.64 -13.43 -25.20
N VAL A 416 13.58 -13.33 -26.54
CA VAL A 416 12.31 -13.42 -27.26
C VAL A 416 11.67 -14.81 -27.12
N LYS A 417 12.49 -15.89 -27.19
CA LYS A 417 12.02 -17.26 -26.97
C LYS A 417 11.43 -17.42 -25.57
N ASN A 418 12.18 -16.98 -24.56
CA ASN A 418 11.78 -17.10 -23.16
C ASN A 418 10.47 -16.33 -22.89
N LEU A 419 10.31 -15.13 -23.45
CA LEU A 419 9.07 -14.36 -23.31
C LEU A 419 7.87 -15.11 -23.88
N VAL A 420 7.98 -15.67 -25.08
CA VAL A 420 6.88 -16.42 -25.72
C VAL A 420 6.51 -17.67 -24.91
N GLU A 421 7.50 -18.41 -24.42
CA GLU A 421 7.27 -19.59 -23.57
C GLU A 421 6.57 -19.21 -22.26
N ARG A 422 7.05 -18.17 -21.57
CA ARG A 422 6.44 -17.64 -20.34
C ARG A 422 5.01 -17.13 -20.57
N PHE A 423 4.77 -16.47 -21.69
CA PHE A 423 3.42 -16.04 -22.06
C PHE A 423 2.45 -17.22 -22.14
N PHE A 424 2.85 -18.33 -22.78
CA PHE A 424 2.00 -19.51 -22.87
C PHE A 424 1.76 -20.16 -21.51
N GLU A 425 2.76 -20.20 -20.64
CA GLU A 425 2.63 -20.71 -19.27
C GLU A 425 1.68 -19.82 -18.44
N ALA A 426 1.86 -18.50 -18.47
CA ALA A 426 0.99 -17.55 -17.80
C ALA A 426 -0.45 -17.64 -18.30
N ARG A 427 -0.66 -17.73 -19.61
CA ARG A 427 -1.98 -17.92 -20.22
C ARG A 427 -2.67 -19.19 -19.71
N LYS A 428 -1.92 -20.30 -19.63
CA LYS A 428 -2.43 -21.56 -19.11
C LYS A 428 -2.79 -21.49 -17.63
N MET A 429 -1.96 -20.82 -16.82
CA MET A 429 -2.21 -20.63 -15.39
C MET A 429 -3.44 -19.75 -15.15
N MET A 430 -3.54 -18.60 -15.81
CA MET A 430 -4.68 -17.70 -15.70
C MET A 430 -6.00 -18.37 -16.14
N SER A 431 -5.97 -19.14 -17.24
CA SER A 431 -7.14 -19.89 -17.68
C SER A 431 -7.60 -20.94 -16.66
N ARG A 432 -6.68 -21.58 -15.93
CA ARG A 432 -7.01 -22.52 -14.84
C ARG A 432 -7.65 -21.78 -13.65
N MET A 433 -7.13 -20.62 -13.28
CA MET A 433 -7.69 -19.79 -12.20
C MET A 433 -9.11 -19.31 -12.54
N ALA A 434 -9.33 -18.84 -13.76
CA ALA A 434 -10.64 -18.37 -14.23
C ALA A 434 -11.71 -19.49 -14.27
N GLN A 435 -11.28 -20.76 -14.41
CA GLN A 435 -12.18 -21.93 -14.40
C GLN A 435 -12.43 -22.51 -12.99
N GLY A 436 -11.99 -21.82 -11.92
CA GLY A 436 -12.23 -22.23 -10.54
C GLY A 436 -11.27 -23.28 -10.00
N GLY A 437 -10.14 -23.50 -10.68
CA GLY A 437 -9.03 -24.32 -10.18
C GLY A 437 -8.18 -23.50 -9.22
N GLY A 438 -8.20 -23.82 -7.92
CA GLY A 438 -7.34 -23.19 -6.92
C GLY A 438 -5.86 -23.32 -7.28
N MET A 439 -5.04 -22.37 -6.84
CA MET A 439 -3.57 -22.43 -6.96
C MET A 439 -3.03 -23.71 -6.31
N PRO A 440 -2.20 -24.49 -6.98
CA PRO A 440 -1.48 -25.57 -6.34
C PRO A 440 -0.49 -24.98 -5.33
N GLY A 441 -0.73 -25.20 -4.03
CA GLY A 441 0.20 -24.84 -2.96
C GLY A 441 -0.23 -23.76 -1.97
N MET A 442 -1.39 -23.09 -2.14
CA MET A 442 -1.95 -22.23 -1.09
C MET A 442 -3.10 -22.93 -0.36
N PRO A 443 -3.04 -23.06 0.99
CA PRO A 443 -4.21 -23.48 1.77
C PRO A 443 -5.32 -22.45 1.60
N GLY A 444 -6.53 -22.89 1.27
CA GLY A 444 -7.65 -22.05 0.88
C GLY A 444 -7.90 -20.87 1.81
N MET A 445 -7.97 -19.68 1.25
CA MET A 445 -8.57 -18.52 1.91
C MET A 445 -10.08 -18.75 2.05
N PRO A 446 -10.65 -18.77 3.27
CA PRO A 446 -12.11 -18.80 3.43
C PRO A 446 -12.64 -17.39 3.17
N GLY A 447 -13.37 -17.19 2.09
CA GLY A 447 -14.13 -15.97 1.94
C GLY A 447 -14.39 -15.39 0.55
N MET A 448 -13.90 -15.96 -0.55
CA MET A 448 -14.23 -15.43 -1.87
C MET A 448 -14.84 -16.52 -2.78
N GLY A 449 -16.17 -16.58 -2.82
CA GLY A 449 -16.87 -17.48 -3.74
C GLY A 449 -18.25 -17.92 -3.25
N GLY A 450 -19.13 -16.98 -2.92
CA GLY A 450 -20.56 -17.24 -2.67
C GLY A 450 -21.40 -17.00 -3.92
N GLY A 451 -21.46 -17.95 -4.86
CA GLY A 451 -22.50 -18.02 -5.85
C GLY A 451 -23.52 -19.10 -5.45
N PRO A 452 -24.84 -18.89 -5.62
CA PRO A 452 -25.86 -19.80 -5.11
C PRO A 452 -26.01 -21.05 -5.98
N GLY A 453 -25.96 -22.19 -5.32
CA GLY A 453 -26.69 -23.38 -5.73
C GLY A 453 -26.07 -24.26 -6.80
N ARG A 454 -25.18 -25.18 -6.38
CA ARG A 454 -25.09 -26.48 -7.03
C ARG A 454 -25.27 -27.58 -5.99
N THR A 455 -26.45 -28.23 -6.08
CA THR A 455 -26.81 -29.45 -5.38
C THR A 455 -25.69 -30.48 -5.44
N LYS A 456 -25.24 -30.96 -4.29
CA LYS A 456 -24.30 -32.08 -4.16
C LYS A 456 -24.85 -33.28 -4.92
N LYS A 457 -24.25 -33.65 -6.03
CA LYS A 457 -24.42 -34.99 -6.60
C LYS A 457 -23.78 -35.99 -5.63
N GLN A 458 -24.61 -36.91 -5.13
CA GLN A 458 -24.16 -38.05 -4.34
C GLN A 458 -23.03 -38.79 -5.09
N PRO A 459 -21.97 -39.26 -4.41
CA PRO A 459 -20.93 -40.04 -5.04
C PRO A 459 -21.52 -41.34 -5.59
N LYS A 460 -21.37 -41.55 -6.88
CA LYS A 460 -21.69 -42.84 -7.52
C LYS A 460 -20.91 -43.94 -6.79
N LYS A 461 -21.63 -44.92 -6.25
CA LYS A 461 -21.05 -46.15 -5.72
C LYS A 461 -20.11 -46.75 -6.73
N THR A 462 -18.83 -46.78 -6.42
CA THR A 462 -17.82 -47.49 -7.19
C THR A 462 -18.19 -48.97 -7.19
N LYS A 463 -18.40 -49.56 -8.37
CA LYS A 463 -18.58 -51.00 -8.57
C LYS A 463 -17.38 -51.69 -7.91
N GLY A 464 -17.69 -52.63 -6.99
CA GLY A 464 -16.68 -53.42 -6.29
C GLY A 464 -15.76 -54.10 -7.29
N LYS A 465 -14.47 -54.15 -6.98
CA LYS A 465 -13.46 -54.90 -7.74
C LYS A 465 -13.95 -56.31 -7.90
N GLN A 466 -14.13 -56.75 -9.15
CA GLN A 466 -14.47 -58.14 -9.46
C GLN A 466 -13.40 -59.07 -8.89
N ARG A 467 -13.85 -60.04 -8.11
CA ARG A 467 -12.97 -61.08 -7.56
C ARG A 467 -12.39 -61.94 -8.71
N SER A 468 -11.12 -62.20 -8.64
CA SER A 468 -10.45 -63.07 -9.65
C SER A 468 -11.10 -64.45 -9.74
N GLY A 469 -11.37 -64.90 -10.93
CA GLY A 469 -11.92 -66.28 -11.16
C GLY A 469 -10.92 -67.41 -10.87
N ASN A 470 -9.65 -67.10 -10.55
CA ASN A 470 -8.64 -68.09 -10.21
C ASN A 470 -8.60 -68.36 -8.70
N PRO A 471 -8.83 -69.60 -8.24
CA PRO A 471 -8.92 -69.93 -6.80
C PRO A 471 -7.65 -69.57 -6.00
N MET A 472 -6.46 -69.69 -6.59
CA MET A 472 -5.21 -69.36 -5.91
C MET A 472 -5.04 -67.85 -5.71
N LYS A 473 -5.37 -67.03 -6.70
CA LYS A 473 -5.33 -65.58 -6.58
C LYS A 473 -6.39 -65.04 -5.62
N ARG A 474 -7.51 -65.72 -5.51
CA ARG A 474 -8.59 -65.41 -4.58
C ARG A 474 -8.17 -65.62 -3.13
N LYS A 475 -7.49 -66.73 -2.81
CA LYS A 475 -6.92 -67.01 -1.48
C LYS A 475 -5.84 -65.98 -1.10
N GLN A 476 -4.98 -65.57 -2.04
CA GLN A 476 -3.97 -64.51 -1.80
C GLN A 476 -4.62 -63.15 -1.51
N GLN A 477 -5.64 -62.76 -2.26
CA GLN A 477 -6.36 -61.51 -2.03
C GLN A 477 -7.15 -61.51 -0.71
N GLU A 478 -7.66 -62.64 -0.28
CA GLU A 478 -8.33 -62.81 1.02
C GLU A 478 -7.32 -62.76 2.18
N GLN A 479 -6.14 -63.34 2.02
CA GLN A 479 -5.04 -63.26 3.00
C GLN A 479 -4.48 -61.84 3.15
N GLU A 480 -4.25 -61.13 2.04
CA GLU A 480 -3.84 -59.72 2.07
C GLU A 480 -4.88 -58.80 2.67
N ALA A 481 -6.16 -59.04 2.42
CA ALA A 481 -7.25 -58.28 3.01
C ALA A 481 -7.42 -58.56 4.52
N ALA A 482 -7.20 -59.81 4.96
CA ALA A 482 -7.19 -60.19 6.36
C ALA A 482 -5.97 -59.57 7.10
N ALA A 483 -4.77 -59.61 6.50
CA ALA A 483 -3.58 -58.97 7.08
C ALA A 483 -3.74 -57.46 7.23
N ARG A 484 -4.34 -56.77 6.26
CA ARG A 484 -4.65 -55.33 6.37
C ARG A 484 -5.72 -55.05 7.45
N ARG A 485 -6.69 -55.91 7.65
CA ARG A 485 -7.68 -55.77 8.73
C ARG A 485 -7.06 -56.05 10.10
N ALA A 486 -6.14 -56.99 10.22
CA ALA A 486 -5.41 -57.26 11.46
C ALA A 486 -4.47 -56.11 11.83
N ALA A 487 -3.78 -55.51 10.86
CA ALA A 487 -2.95 -54.34 11.07
C ALA A 487 -3.76 -53.07 11.48
N ALA A 488 -4.99 -52.94 10.96
CA ALA A 488 -5.89 -51.86 11.34
C ALA A 488 -6.54 -52.07 12.72
N ALA A 489 -6.62 -53.33 13.20
CA ALA A 489 -7.19 -53.63 14.51
C ALA A 489 -6.16 -53.55 15.67
N GLN A 490 -4.85 -53.57 15.39
CA GLN A 490 -3.82 -53.38 16.40
C GLN A 490 -3.43 -51.89 16.63
N GLY A 491 -3.99 -50.95 15.86
CA GLY A 491 -3.86 -49.51 16.03
C GLY A 491 -5.08 -48.87 16.71
N GLY A 492 -5.61 -49.47 17.73
CA GLY A 492 -6.76 -48.95 18.52
C GLY A 492 -6.29 -48.06 19.66
N ALA A 493 -6.88 -46.91 19.70
CA ALA A 493 -6.76 -45.76 20.59
C ALA A 493 -6.88 -46.10 22.11
N PRO A 494 -6.63 -45.20 23.04
CA PRO A 494 -7.45 -44.01 23.18
C PRO A 494 -6.73 -42.74 23.63
N GLY A 495 -7.37 -41.66 23.31
CA GLY A 495 -7.46 -40.51 24.25
C GLY A 495 -6.35 -39.48 24.22
N GLY A 496 -6.75 -38.30 23.84
CA GLY A 496 -6.27 -37.10 24.49
C GLY A 496 -5.14 -36.37 23.85
N ALA A 497 -5.48 -35.15 23.51
CA ALA A 497 -4.58 -33.99 23.51
C ALA A 497 -3.46 -33.94 22.45
N LEU A 498 -3.70 -33.09 21.50
CA LEU A 498 -2.70 -32.17 20.91
C LEU A 498 -1.26 -32.41 21.34
N GLY A 499 -0.55 -33.21 20.56
CA GLY A 499 0.88 -33.31 20.58
C GLY A 499 1.40 -32.95 19.20
N LEU A 500 1.79 -31.70 19.02
CA LEU A 500 2.66 -31.32 17.91
C LEU A 500 4.05 -31.85 18.22
N PRO A 501 4.71 -32.61 17.31
CA PRO A 501 6.12 -32.90 17.44
C PRO A 501 6.90 -31.60 17.21
N GLY A 502 7.80 -31.29 18.13
CA GLY A 502 8.83 -30.29 17.92
C GLY A 502 9.68 -30.69 16.72
N GLN A 503 9.92 -29.77 15.85
CA GLN A 503 10.98 -29.87 14.87
C GLN A 503 11.69 -28.57 14.63
N GLN A 504 12.96 -28.74 14.77
CA GLN A 504 14.06 -27.94 14.27
C GLN A 504 13.93 -27.64 12.78
N GLY A 505 14.45 -26.50 12.39
CA GLY A 505 14.83 -26.20 11.02
C GLY A 505 13.91 -25.17 10.38
N GLY A 506 14.47 -23.96 10.21
CA GLY A 506 13.93 -22.98 9.27
C GLY A 506 13.74 -23.63 7.93
N GLN A 507 12.53 -23.75 7.50
CA GLN A 507 12.24 -23.93 6.08
C GLN A 507 12.19 -22.55 5.48
N ASP A 508 13.24 -22.24 4.71
CA ASP A 508 13.20 -21.18 3.73
C ASP A 508 11.93 -21.35 2.90
N PHE A 509 11.08 -20.35 2.92
CA PHE A 509 9.92 -20.29 2.05
C PHE A 509 10.44 -20.00 0.65
N GLU A 510 10.87 -21.04 -0.06
CA GLU A 510 11.15 -20.93 -1.47
C GLU A 510 9.85 -20.70 -2.22
N LEU A 511 9.80 -19.58 -2.96
CA LEU A 511 8.77 -19.39 -3.98
C LEU A 511 8.74 -20.66 -4.86
N PRO A 512 7.55 -21.17 -5.19
CA PRO A 512 7.43 -22.30 -6.09
C PRO A 512 8.28 -22.07 -7.34
N ASP A 513 9.02 -23.08 -7.77
CA ASP A 513 9.93 -22.99 -8.92
C ASP A 513 9.26 -22.47 -10.19
N GLU A 514 7.93 -22.60 -10.28
CA GLU A 514 7.09 -22.01 -11.32
C GLU A 514 7.08 -20.48 -11.27
N PHE A 515 7.14 -19.86 -10.08
CA PHE A 515 7.21 -18.40 -9.92
C PHE A 515 8.63 -17.86 -10.15
N LYS A 516 9.65 -18.61 -9.73
CA LYS A 516 11.07 -18.27 -10.03
C LYS A 516 11.32 -18.28 -11.54
N LYS A 517 10.70 -19.24 -12.28
CA LYS A 517 10.75 -19.30 -13.75
C LYS A 517 10.01 -18.17 -14.44
N PHE A 518 9.09 -17.46 -13.75
CA PHE A 518 8.32 -16.35 -14.32
C PHE A 518 9.09 -15.03 -14.24
N MET A 519 10.04 -14.90 -13.32
CA MET A 519 10.74 -13.67 -12.98
C MET A 519 12.25 -13.67 -13.26
N GLY A 520 12.87 -14.81 -13.60
CA GLY A 520 14.28 -14.92 -13.92
C GLY A 520 14.62 -14.84 -15.42
#